data_55610c0e699db85547f36084e16839be
#
_entry.id   55610c0e699db85547f36084e16839be
#
_cell.length_a   1.000
_cell.length_b   1.000
_cell.length_c   1.000
_cell.angle_alpha   90.00
_cell.angle_beta   90.00
_cell.angle_gamma   90.00
#
_symmetry.space_group_name_H-M   'P 1'
#
loop_
_entity.id
_entity.type
_entity.pdbx_description
1 polymer ?
#
loop_
_entity_poly.entity_id
_entity_poly.type
_entity_poly.pdbx_seq_one_letter_code
_entity_poly.pdbx_strand_id
1 'polypeptide(L)'
;MRPLMLLILLAACGGTTPPPMTSVSENWSERGIASWYGPGFDGKRTASGEVYDMEDLTAAHKRLPFGTHVQVENLDNGLRTEVRINDRGPFVDDRIIDLSRAAARELDMIDEGIAQVRVTLLE
;
A
#
# COMPACT_ATOMS: atom_id res chain seq x y z
N MET A 1 6.48 -5.63 -43.52
CA MET A 1 6.30 -5.46 -42.87
C MET A 1 6.39 -5.30 -41.94
N ARG A 2 6.22 -5.38 -41.59
CA ARG A 2 6.14 -5.14 -40.66
C ARG A 2 6.30 -4.76 -39.67
N PRO A 3 6.28 -4.58 -39.60
CA PRO A 3 6.48 -4.14 -38.58
C PRO A 3 6.35 -4.04 -37.68
N LEU A 4 6.17 -4.19 -37.32
CA LEU A 4 5.91 -3.97 -36.37
C LEU A 4 6.29 -3.93 -35.45
N MET A 5 6.60 -4.01 -35.44
CA MET A 5 6.84 -3.85 -34.59
C MET A 5 7.14 -3.36 -33.79
N LEU A 6 7.36 -3.16 -33.74
CA LEU A 6 7.62 -2.54 -32.95
C LEU A 6 7.36 -2.16 -32.05
N LEU A 7 7.10 -2.05 -31.86
CA LEU A 7 6.78 -1.56 -31.03
C LEU A 7 6.74 -1.77 -29.95
N ILE A 8 6.67 -2.11 -29.57
CA ILE A 8 6.54 -2.30 -28.63
C ILE A 8 7.31 -2.16 -27.73
N LEU A 9 7.82 -2.15 -27.74
CA LEU A 9 8.44 -1.97 -26.94
C LEU A 9 8.47 -1.12 -26.27
N LEU A 10 8.28 -0.68 -26.39
CA LEU A 10 8.28 0.28 -25.86
C LEU A 10 7.75 0.30 -24.77
N ALA A 11 6.96 -0.09 -24.77
CA ALA A 11 6.25 -0.04 -23.72
C ALA A 11 6.94 -0.45 -22.69
N ALA A 12 7.53 -1.17 -22.79
CA ALA A 12 8.03 -1.57 -21.79
C ALA A 12 8.80 -0.76 -21.09
N CYS A 13 9.00 0.07 -21.44
CA CYS A 13 9.75 0.78 -20.75
C CYS A 13 9.39 1.09 -19.57
N GLY A 14 9.76 1.24 -18.89
CA GLY A 14 9.43 1.79 -17.92
C GLY A 14 8.97 1.30 -16.88
N GLY A 15 9.19 1.35 -15.84
CA GLY A 15 8.69 0.96 -14.74
C GLY A 15 7.37 1.26 -14.49
N THR A 16 6.55 0.52 -14.96
CA THR A 16 5.18 0.85 -14.79
C THR A 16 4.67 0.24 -13.54
N THR A 17 3.78 0.91 -12.92
CA THR A 17 3.02 0.40 -11.80
C THR A 17 2.02 -0.62 -12.32
N PRO A 18 1.86 -1.75 -11.66
CA PRO A 18 0.84 -2.69 -12.10
C PRO A 18 -0.55 -2.10 -11.96
N PRO A 19 -1.50 -2.53 -12.78
CA PRO A 19 -2.84 -1.97 -12.69
C PRO A 19 -3.51 -2.35 -11.39
N PRO A 20 -4.49 -1.55 -10.95
CA PRO A 20 -5.25 -1.90 -9.76
C PRO A 20 -5.99 -3.22 -9.96
N MET A 21 -6.20 -3.94 -8.88
CA MET A 21 -7.01 -5.15 -8.91
C MET A 21 -8.48 -4.78 -8.93
N THR A 22 -9.28 -5.58 -9.62
CA THR A 22 -10.72 -5.39 -9.63
C THR A 22 -11.41 -6.29 -8.63
N SER A 23 -10.73 -7.34 -8.19
CA SER A 23 -11.25 -8.21 -7.15
C SER A 23 -10.07 -8.80 -6.41
N VAL A 24 -10.31 -9.33 -5.22
CA VAL A 24 -9.26 -9.87 -4.38
C VAL A 24 -9.69 -11.24 -3.90
N SER A 25 -8.78 -12.20 -4.03
CA SER A 25 -9.04 -13.57 -3.57
C SER A 25 -9.23 -13.57 -2.05
N GLU A 26 -10.13 -14.43 -1.56
CA GLU A 26 -10.42 -14.49 -0.14
C GLU A 26 -9.21 -14.75 0.73
N ASN A 27 -8.25 -15.50 0.22
CA ASN A 27 -7.06 -15.81 0.99
C ASN A 27 -5.85 -15.04 0.52
N TRP A 28 -6.08 -13.88 -0.07
CA TRP A 28 -4.99 -13.02 -0.53
C TRP A 28 -4.11 -12.59 0.64
N SER A 29 -2.81 -12.61 0.41
CA SER A 29 -1.84 -12.19 1.41
C SER A 29 -0.58 -11.74 0.69
N GLU A 30 0.13 -10.82 1.30
CA GLU A 30 1.37 -10.28 0.73
C GLU A 30 2.33 -9.96 1.87
N ARG A 31 3.61 -10.25 1.68
CA ARG A 31 4.64 -9.91 2.65
C ARG A 31 5.60 -8.93 2.01
N GLY A 32 6.12 -8.04 2.82
CA GLY A 32 7.07 -7.05 2.34
C GLY A 32 7.30 -5.99 3.38
N ILE A 33 7.86 -4.88 2.93
CA ILE A 33 8.21 -3.80 3.83
C ILE A 33 7.10 -2.76 3.85
N ALA A 34 6.68 -2.37 5.05
CA ALA A 34 5.75 -1.27 5.27
C ALA A 34 6.53 -0.04 5.69
N SER A 35 6.02 1.11 5.30
CA SER A 35 6.46 2.39 5.85
C SER A 35 5.19 3.13 6.29
N TRP A 36 5.33 4.36 6.76
CA TRP A 36 4.16 5.15 7.12
C TRP A 36 4.35 6.59 6.67
N TYR A 37 3.22 7.30 6.53
CA TYR A 37 3.22 8.66 6.04
C TYR A 37 3.92 9.57 7.04
N GLY A 38 4.90 10.34 6.56
CA GLY A 38 5.56 11.29 7.41
C GLY A 38 4.66 12.49 7.69
N PRO A 39 5.15 13.39 8.53
CA PRO A 39 4.40 14.61 8.81
C PRO A 39 4.27 15.42 7.53
N GLY A 40 3.24 16.18 7.40
CA GLY A 40 3.02 17.00 6.21
C GLY A 40 2.00 16.46 5.25
N PHE A 41 1.58 15.22 5.41
CA PHE A 41 0.54 14.66 4.54
C PHE A 41 -0.86 14.82 5.13
N ASP A 42 -0.94 15.06 6.43
CA ASP A 42 -2.24 15.18 7.10
C ASP A 42 -3.05 16.31 6.48
N GLY A 43 -4.30 16.03 6.14
CA GLY A 43 -5.18 17.00 5.52
C GLY A 43 -5.12 17.05 4.02
N LYS A 44 -4.23 16.28 3.38
CA LYS A 44 -4.13 16.28 1.92
C LYS A 44 -5.01 15.18 1.34
N ARG A 45 -5.42 15.36 0.08
CA ARG A 45 -6.27 14.38 -0.57
C ARG A 45 -5.47 13.18 -1.00
N THR A 46 -6.06 12.01 -0.82
CA THR A 46 -5.49 10.76 -1.27
C THR A 46 -6.01 10.45 -2.67
N ALA A 47 -5.50 9.37 -3.27
CA ALA A 47 -5.91 8.97 -4.61
C ALA A 47 -7.39 8.60 -4.69
N SER A 48 -7.99 8.16 -3.58
CA SER A 48 -9.41 7.85 -3.56
C SER A 48 -10.30 9.09 -3.51
N GLY A 49 -9.70 10.27 -3.31
CA GLY A 49 -10.44 11.51 -3.13
C GLY A 49 -10.71 11.82 -1.67
N GLU A 50 -10.41 10.92 -0.79
CA GLU A 50 -10.59 11.11 0.63
C GLU A 50 -9.48 11.99 1.18
N VAL A 51 -9.74 12.74 2.23
CA VAL A 51 -8.71 13.53 2.88
C VAL A 51 -7.97 12.63 3.86
N TYR A 52 -6.65 12.62 3.79
CA TYR A 52 -5.86 11.82 4.72
C TYR A 52 -5.95 12.41 6.11
N ASP A 53 -6.33 11.56 7.08
CA ASP A 53 -6.36 11.88 8.48
C ASP A 53 -5.39 10.94 9.18
N MET A 54 -4.33 11.49 9.73
CA MET A 54 -3.26 10.67 10.31
C MET A 54 -3.73 9.89 11.54
N GLU A 55 -4.89 10.22 12.08
CA GLU A 55 -5.44 9.48 13.23
C GLU A 55 -6.39 8.36 12.83
N ASP A 56 -6.70 8.21 11.55
CA ASP A 56 -7.51 7.11 11.07
C ASP A 56 -6.64 5.92 10.73
N LEU A 57 -7.23 4.74 10.73
CA LEU A 57 -6.50 3.52 10.39
C LEU A 57 -6.67 3.25 8.89
N THR A 58 -5.79 3.85 8.09
CA THR A 58 -5.84 3.74 6.64
C THR A 58 -4.44 3.48 6.09
N ALA A 59 -4.39 3.16 4.79
CA ALA A 59 -3.11 2.88 4.16
C ALA A 59 -3.19 3.06 2.65
N ALA A 60 -2.03 3.22 2.04
CA ALA A 60 -1.86 3.18 0.59
C ALA A 60 -1.36 1.82 0.17
N HIS A 61 -1.90 1.29 -0.92
CA HIS A 61 -1.43 0.06 -1.54
C HIS A 61 -1.42 0.25 -3.04
N LYS A 62 -0.52 -0.46 -3.72
CA LYS A 62 -0.34 -0.27 -5.16
C LYS A 62 -1.53 -0.75 -5.97
N ARG A 63 -2.21 -1.81 -5.52
CA ARG A 63 -3.20 -2.48 -6.35
C ARG A 63 -4.53 -2.79 -5.69
N LEU A 64 -4.59 -2.90 -4.36
CA LEU A 64 -5.84 -3.26 -3.70
C LEU A 64 -6.91 -2.21 -3.95
N PRO A 65 -8.16 -2.62 -4.22
CA PRO A 65 -9.24 -1.65 -4.44
C PRO A 65 -9.43 -0.73 -3.24
N PHE A 66 -9.81 0.51 -3.51
CA PHE A 66 -10.12 1.43 -2.41
C PHE A 66 -11.29 0.87 -1.61
N GLY A 67 -11.20 0.99 -0.30
CA GLY A 67 -12.21 0.47 0.60
C GLY A 67 -11.92 -0.94 1.10
N THR A 68 -10.91 -1.59 0.56
CA THR A 68 -10.52 -2.93 1.02
C THR A 68 -10.00 -2.84 2.44
N HIS A 69 -10.43 -3.75 3.29
CA HIS A 69 -9.93 -3.85 4.66
C HIS A 69 -8.94 -4.99 4.74
N VAL A 70 -7.79 -4.72 5.32
CA VAL A 70 -6.75 -5.73 5.48
C VAL A 70 -6.22 -5.69 6.91
N GLN A 71 -5.71 -6.83 7.34
CA GLN A 71 -4.96 -6.91 8.58
C GLN A 71 -3.49 -6.76 8.23
N VAL A 72 -2.78 -5.93 8.97
CA VAL A 72 -1.34 -5.77 8.82
C VAL A 72 -0.70 -6.30 10.08
N GLU A 73 0.21 -7.23 9.92
CA GLU A 73 0.94 -7.81 11.04
C GLU A 73 2.41 -7.39 10.94
N ASN A 74 2.92 -6.80 12.00
CA ASN A 74 4.34 -6.47 12.09
C ASN A 74 5.07 -7.77 12.46
N LEU A 75 5.84 -8.31 11.53
CA LEU A 75 6.48 -9.61 11.74
C LEU A 75 7.64 -9.55 12.71
N ASP A 76 8.13 -8.35 13.03
CA ASP A 76 9.23 -8.20 13.96
C ASP A 76 8.76 -8.30 15.42
N ASN A 77 7.52 -7.93 15.71
CA ASN A 77 7.04 -7.93 17.09
C ASN A 77 5.69 -8.63 17.26
N GLY A 78 5.05 -9.05 16.17
CA GLY A 78 3.77 -9.77 16.25
C GLY A 78 2.54 -8.91 16.43
N LEU A 79 2.68 -7.60 16.49
CA LEU A 79 1.50 -6.73 16.65
C LEU A 79 0.73 -6.66 15.35
N ARG A 80 -0.57 -6.43 15.46
CA ARG A 80 -1.48 -6.42 14.32
C ARG A 80 -2.43 -5.24 14.42
N THR A 81 -2.84 -4.75 13.25
CA THR A 81 -3.89 -3.73 13.17
C THR A 81 -4.66 -3.93 11.88
N GLU A 82 -5.83 -3.36 11.81
CA GLU A 82 -6.65 -3.40 10.60
C GLU A 82 -6.62 -2.03 9.97
N VAL A 83 -6.49 -1.95 8.64
CA VAL A 83 -6.52 -0.68 7.93
C VAL A 83 -7.43 -0.80 6.72
N ARG A 84 -7.92 0.36 6.27
CA ARG A 84 -8.72 0.47 5.05
C ARG A 84 -7.86 1.13 3.99
N ILE A 85 -7.85 0.57 2.81
CA ILE A 85 -7.04 1.10 1.70
C ILE A 85 -7.77 2.29 1.09
N ASN A 86 -7.12 3.45 1.06
CA ASN A 86 -7.72 4.66 0.50
C ASN A 86 -6.76 5.46 -0.37
N ASP A 87 -5.58 4.89 -0.69
CA ASP A 87 -4.60 5.63 -1.46
C ASP A 87 -3.79 4.66 -2.30
N ARG A 88 -3.01 5.20 -3.24
CA ARG A 88 -2.12 4.44 -4.13
C ARG A 88 -0.66 4.71 -3.77
N GLY A 89 0.13 3.69 -3.88
CA GLY A 89 1.53 3.68 -3.53
C GLY A 89 1.78 2.59 -2.52
N PRO A 90 2.97 2.49 -1.99
CA PRO A 90 4.15 3.33 -2.25
C PRO A 90 4.75 3.04 -3.62
N PHE A 91 5.46 4.02 -4.16
CA PHE A 91 6.11 3.86 -5.46
C PHE A 91 7.61 3.68 -5.31
N VAL A 92 8.04 3.27 -4.14
CA VAL A 92 9.42 2.95 -3.83
C VAL A 92 9.54 1.44 -3.88
N ASP A 93 10.58 0.93 -4.53
CA ASP A 93 10.80 -0.51 -4.62
C ASP A 93 10.91 -1.10 -3.23
N ASP A 94 10.48 -2.34 -3.09
CA ASP A 94 10.56 -3.10 -1.85
C ASP A 94 9.51 -2.73 -0.82
N ARG A 95 8.79 -1.63 -1.00
CA ARG A 95 7.72 -1.29 -0.08
C ARG A 95 6.40 -1.70 -0.67
N ILE A 96 5.52 -2.28 0.15
CA ILE A 96 4.24 -2.77 -0.33
C ILE A 96 3.07 -1.99 0.23
N ILE A 97 3.25 -1.25 1.31
CA ILE A 97 2.15 -0.54 1.95
C ILE A 97 2.70 0.67 2.70
N ASP A 98 1.99 1.79 2.62
CA ASP A 98 2.28 2.98 3.43
C ASP A 98 1.13 3.15 4.40
N LEU A 99 1.43 3.10 5.68
CA LEU A 99 0.42 3.12 6.73
C LEU A 99 0.18 4.55 7.22
N SER A 100 -1.02 4.80 7.73
CA SER A 100 -1.25 6.04 8.45
C SER A 100 -0.43 6.04 9.73
N ARG A 101 -0.28 7.22 10.33
CA ARG A 101 0.46 7.33 11.58
C ARG A 101 -0.20 6.51 12.68
N ALA A 102 -1.53 6.54 12.75
CA ALA A 102 -2.25 5.77 13.77
C ALA A 102 -1.99 4.27 13.61
N ALA A 103 -1.99 3.76 12.38
CA ALA A 103 -1.72 2.35 12.14
C ALA A 103 -0.28 2.01 12.53
N ALA A 104 0.67 2.87 12.18
CA ALA A 104 2.07 2.63 12.52
C ALA A 104 2.27 2.62 14.03
N ARG A 105 1.54 3.47 14.74
CA ARG A 105 1.60 3.49 16.19
C ARG A 105 1.11 2.18 16.77
N GLU A 106 0.03 1.65 16.22
CA GLU A 106 -0.50 0.37 16.69
C GLU A 106 0.46 -0.79 16.46
N LEU A 107 1.29 -0.68 15.44
CA LEU A 107 2.28 -1.70 15.14
C LEU A 107 3.63 -1.43 15.80
N ASP A 108 3.71 -0.35 16.58
CA ASP A 108 4.93 0.02 17.31
C ASP A 108 6.12 0.17 16.35
N MET A 109 5.92 0.87 15.24
CA MET A 109 6.96 1.05 14.23
C MET A 109 7.22 2.53 13.91
N ILE A 110 6.74 3.44 14.76
CA ILE A 110 6.93 4.86 14.52
C ILE A 110 8.41 5.21 14.45
N ASP A 111 9.18 4.73 15.42
CA ASP A 111 10.58 5.12 15.51
C ASP A 111 11.43 4.49 14.42
N GLU A 112 11.19 3.24 14.10
CA GLU A 112 11.93 2.56 13.04
C GLU A 112 11.57 3.10 11.66
N GLY A 113 10.35 3.55 11.48
CA GLY A 113 9.89 4.07 10.20
C GLY A 113 9.49 3.01 9.19
N ILE A 114 10.03 1.83 9.29
CA ILE A 114 9.70 0.70 8.41
C ILE A 114 9.63 -0.57 9.23
N ALA A 115 8.95 -1.59 8.68
CA ALA A 115 8.87 -2.89 9.32
C ALA A 115 8.56 -3.95 8.29
N GLN A 116 8.98 -5.18 8.55
CA GLN A 116 8.56 -6.32 7.74
C GLN A 116 7.14 -6.67 8.17
N VAL A 117 6.24 -6.76 7.23
CA VAL A 117 4.84 -7.01 7.54
C VAL A 117 4.26 -8.12 6.67
N ARG A 118 3.14 -8.67 7.14
CA ARG A 118 2.26 -9.50 6.33
C ARG A 118 0.92 -8.77 6.26
N VAL A 119 0.42 -8.60 5.05
CA VAL A 119 -0.88 -7.97 4.81
C VAL A 119 -1.84 -9.07 4.36
N THR A 120 -2.97 -9.20 5.02
CA THR A 120 -3.94 -10.26 4.75
C THR A 120 -5.32 -9.65 4.56
N LEU A 121 -6.03 -10.10 3.55
CA LEU A 121 -7.38 -9.61 3.30
C LEU A 121 -8.30 -9.96 4.44
N LEU A 122 -9.10 -8.98 4.87
CA LEU A 122 -10.12 -9.23 5.88
C LEU A 122 -11.50 -9.35 5.24
N GLU A 123 -11.70 -8.68 4.15
CA GLU A 123 -12.96 -8.79 3.50
C GLU A 123 -13.13 -7.78 2.51
#